data_1958a276f4fc59968c232bf2e896794e
#
_entry.id   1958a276f4fc59968c232bf2e896794e
#
_cell.length_a   1.000
_cell.length_b   1.000
_cell.length_c   1.000
_cell.angle_alpha   90.00
_cell.angle_beta   90.00
_cell.angle_gamma   90.00
#
_symmetry.space_group_name_H-M   'P 1'
#
loop_
_entity.id
_entity.type
_entity.pdbx_description
1 polymer ?
#
loop_
_entity_poly.entity_id
_entity_poly.type
_entity_poly.pdbx_seq_one_letter_code
_entity_poly.pdbx_strand_id
1 'polypeptide(L)'
;MYNPIQLTTTVPSVTTSLSRSPLRRGSLLIPLALACFALSPTVRAVTPAPDGGYPNDNTAEGENALFDLDVNNSTDNTAVGFEAMHFNVVTFGNTAVGSQALEFGGSGNFNVAVGFEALFQDGTGNNNTAIGASAIGLTRFGSNNTAVGNGALFFNDSGNNNTCLGFNALANTTGSSNIAIGESAGINLTTGSNNIDIGNKGKAGESNYIRIGTKGTHTHTLIAGISGATVAGGVGVIIDTNGHLGTVVSSERCKDNVKPMDKASEAILALQPVTFHYKKELDPEGIPQFGLVAEEVEKVNPDLVARDDDGKPYSVRYEAVNAMLLNEFLKEHRKVEEQNRKIQEQEATITQLEKGMKTVVARLEEQAAQIQKVSAQLAATSPSGGGLEASKFATGRIRRGGPSPQIVLNNQ
;
A
#
# COMPACT_ATOMS: atom_id res chain seq x y z
N MET A 1 24.39 -36.24 -12.60
CA MET A 1 25.04 -37.59 -12.75
C MET A 1 25.99 -37.77 -11.59
N TYR A 2 25.54 -38.41 -10.53
CA TYR A 2 26.43 -38.76 -9.42
C TYR A 2 26.79 -40.23 -9.55
N ASN A 3 28.12 -40.53 -9.62
CA ASN A 3 28.63 -41.88 -9.58
C ASN A 3 28.73 -42.34 -8.11
N PRO A 4 28.23 -43.53 -7.78
CA PRO A 4 28.45 -44.08 -6.44
C PRO A 4 29.88 -44.67 -6.34
N ILE A 5 30.58 -44.30 -5.27
CA ILE A 5 31.88 -44.86 -4.86
C ILE A 5 31.62 -46.27 -4.34
N GLN A 6 32.15 -47.27 -5.02
CA GLN A 6 32.19 -48.64 -4.50
C GLN A 6 33.42 -48.82 -3.60
N LEU A 7 33.17 -49.05 -2.32
CA LEU A 7 34.18 -49.52 -1.36
C LEU A 7 34.37 -51.03 -1.48
N THR A 8 35.45 -51.43 -2.12
CA THR A 8 35.91 -52.85 -2.09
C THR A 8 36.71 -53.06 -0.84
N THR A 9 36.11 -53.76 0.15
CA THR A 9 36.85 -54.30 1.29
C THR A 9 37.48 -55.64 0.91
N THR A 10 38.79 -55.65 0.70
CA THR A 10 39.58 -56.90 0.62
C THR A 10 39.85 -57.40 2.01
N VAL A 11 39.26 -58.54 2.37
CA VAL A 11 39.55 -59.28 3.58
C VAL A 11 40.72 -60.21 3.30
N PRO A 12 41.89 -60.11 4.01
CA PRO A 12 42.95 -61.08 3.85
C PRO A 12 42.55 -62.42 4.52
N SER A 13 42.57 -63.49 3.73
CA SER A 13 42.38 -64.86 4.24
C SER A 13 43.63 -65.31 4.99
N VAL A 14 43.54 -65.42 6.29
CA VAL A 14 44.54 -66.08 7.11
C VAL A 14 44.17 -67.55 7.24
N THR A 15 44.84 -68.41 6.46
CA THR A 15 44.80 -69.89 6.67
C THR A 15 45.84 -70.27 7.63
N THR A 16 45.44 -70.50 8.91
CA THR A 16 46.28 -71.24 9.92
C THR A 16 45.67 -72.59 10.16
N SER A 17 46.41 -73.62 9.78
CA SER A 17 46.10 -75.01 10.12
C SER A 17 46.31 -75.23 11.66
N LEU A 18 45.25 -75.43 12.44
CA LEU A 18 45.28 -75.75 13.84
C LEU A 18 44.96 -77.25 14.00
N SER A 19 45.89 -77.96 14.54
CA SER A 19 45.81 -79.38 14.95
C SER A 19 44.73 -79.59 16.05
N ARG A 20 44.05 -80.69 15.98
CA ARG A 20 42.90 -81.10 16.75
C ARG A 20 43.24 -81.36 18.24
N SER A 21 42.71 -80.60 19.20
CA SER A 21 42.27 -81.10 20.47
C SER A 21 41.10 -80.23 20.98
N PRO A 22 39.96 -80.84 21.37
CA PRO A 22 38.72 -80.08 21.65
C PRO A 22 38.69 -79.34 22.96
N LEU A 23 39.60 -79.64 23.90
CA LEU A 23 39.57 -79.07 25.25
C LEU A 23 40.35 -77.74 25.44
N ARG A 24 41.15 -77.32 24.49
CA ARG A 24 41.89 -76.03 24.58
C ARG A 24 41.19 -74.87 23.93
N ARG A 25 40.12 -75.09 23.17
CA ARG A 25 39.37 -73.97 22.43
C ARG A 25 38.41 -73.23 23.36
N GLY A 26 37.85 -73.91 24.37
CA GLY A 26 36.91 -73.24 25.31
C GLY A 26 37.59 -72.28 26.28
N SER A 27 38.82 -72.59 26.71
CA SER A 27 39.52 -71.79 27.72
C SER A 27 40.16 -70.49 27.19
N LEU A 28 40.31 -70.34 25.87
CA LEU A 28 40.82 -69.08 25.24
C LEU A 28 39.67 -68.15 24.79
N LEU A 29 38.50 -68.70 24.53
CA LEU A 29 37.30 -67.88 24.12
C LEU A 29 36.67 -67.18 25.32
N ILE A 30 36.75 -67.79 26.53
CA ILE A 30 36.17 -67.17 27.71
C ILE A 30 36.96 -65.90 28.14
N PRO A 31 38.35 -65.94 28.26
CA PRO A 31 39.10 -64.72 28.59
C PRO A 31 39.07 -63.66 27.44
N LEU A 32 38.94 -64.08 26.16
CA LEU A 32 38.82 -63.17 25.07
C LEU A 32 37.43 -62.46 25.04
N ALA A 33 36.37 -63.18 25.35
CA ALA A 33 35.05 -62.61 25.54
C ALA A 33 35.02 -61.71 26.78
N LEU A 34 35.59 -62.07 27.88
CA LEU A 34 35.75 -61.24 29.08
C LEU A 34 36.65 -60.03 28.85
N ALA A 35 37.67 -60.13 28.05
CA ALA A 35 38.53 -59.01 27.66
C ALA A 35 37.79 -58.04 26.69
N CYS A 36 36.93 -58.53 25.80
CA CYS A 36 36.07 -57.72 24.97
C CYS A 36 35.03 -56.94 25.80
N PHE A 37 34.49 -57.58 26.84
CA PHE A 37 33.59 -56.87 27.78
C PHE A 37 34.36 -55.88 28.69
N ALA A 38 35.60 -56.14 29.05
CA ALA A 38 36.41 -55.24 29.84
C ALA A 38 37.01 -54.07 29.04
N LEU A 39 37.06 -54.18 27.68
CA LEU A 39 37.52 -53.16 26.75
C LEU A 39 36.38 -52.46 26.09
N SER A 40 35.10 -52.83 26.30
CA SER A 40 33.98 -52.03 25.92
C SER A 40 34.10 -50.70 26.61
N PRO A 41 34.13 -49.57 25.88
CA PRO A 41 34.03 -48.26 26.53
C PRO A 41 32.82 -48.39 27.47
N THR A 42 33.00 -48.12 28.76
CA THR A 42 31.87 -47.96 29.67
C THR A 42 31.00 -46.93 29.07
N VAL A 43 29.90 -47.37 28.44
CA VAL A 43 28.80 -46.49 28.11
C VAL A 43 28.42 -45.95 29.49
N ARG A 44 28.83 -44.74 29.81
CA ARG A 44 28.27 -44.03 30.95
C ARG A 44 26.82 -43.89 30.62
N ALA A 45 25.97 -44.61 31.29
CA ALA A 45 24.56 -44.31 31.32
C ALA A 45 24.46 -42.83 31.68
N VAL A 46 23.74 -42.07 30.89
CA VAL A 46 23.38 -40.70 31.23
C VAL A 46 22.79 -40.74 32.64
N THR A 47 23.25 -39.93 33.57
CA THR A 47 22.74 -39.88 34.94
C THR A 47 21.84 -38.62 35.07
N PRO A 48 20.58 -38.77 35.46
CA PRO A 48 19.85 -40.01 35.71
C PRO A 48 19.68 -40.85 34.45
N ALA A 49 19.54 -42.18 34.60
CA ALA A 49 19.27 -43.07 33.47
C ALA A 49 18.00 -42.62 32.75
N PRO A 50 17.95 -42.69 31.41
CA PRO A 50 16.73 -42.40 30.65
C PRO A 50 15.69 -43.45 31.00
N ASP A 51 14.81 -43.12 31.93
CA ASP A 51 13.76 -44.01 32.43
C ASP A 51 12.36 -43.56 32.08
N GLY A 52 12.25 -42.45 31.32
CA GLY A 52 11.07 -42.11 30.50
C GLY A 52 9.81 -41.74 31.22
N GLY A 53 9.72 -41.78 32.52
CA GLY A 53 8.48 -41.43 33.22
C GLY A 53 8.71 -40.92 34.63
N TYR A 54 8.41 -39.64 34.83
CA TYR A 54 8.31 -39.02 36.15
C TYR A 54 6.86 -39.01 36.61
N PRO A 55 6.57 -38.90 37.93
CA PRO A 55 5.21 -38.76 38.42
C PRO A 55 4.42 -37.65 37.72
N ASN A 56 3.11 -37.84 37.61
CA ASN A 56 2.17 -36.88 37.00
C ASN A 56 2.45 -36.58 35.54
N ASP A 57 2.70 -37.62 34.73
CA ASP A 57 2.86 -37.55 33.28
C ASP A 57 4.00 -36.60 32.81
N ASN A 58 5.00 -36.37 33.67
CA ASN A 58 6.20 -35.64 33.31
C ASN A 58 7.23 -36.54 32.61
N THR A 59 8.01 -36.01 31.69
CA THR A 59 9.09 -36.71 30.99
C THR A 59 10.37 -35.91 31.10
N ALA A 60 11.48 -36.52 31.52
CA ALA A 60 12.80 -35.90 31.55
C ALA A 60 13.85 -36.77 30.88
N GLU A 61 14.71 -36.19 30.07
CA GLU A 61 15.83 -36.83 29.39
C GLU A 61 17.01 -35.86 29.29
N GLY A 62 18.10 -36.14 29.98
CA GLY A 62 19.31 -35.33 30.03
C GLY A 62 19.74 -34.92 31.43
N GLU A 63 21.02 -34.50 31.56
CA GLU A 63 21.59 -34.04 32.83
C GLU A 63 20.85 -32.81 33.34
N ASN A 64 20.33 -32.86 34.58
CA ASN A 64 19.55 -31.80 35.24
C ASN A 64 18.25 -31.40 34.53
N ALA A 65 17.71 -32.22 33.64
CA ALA A 65 16.36 -31.97 33.09
C ALA A 65 15.32 -32.11 34.21
N LEU A 66 14.38 -31.12 34.32
CA LEU A 66 13.37 -31.02 35.40
C LEU A 66 13.92 -31.08 36.83
N PHE A 67 15.17 -30.61 37.08
CA PHE A 67 15.87 -30.81 38.34
C PHE A 67 15.12 -30.22 39.55
N ASP A 68 14.59 -29.02 39.50
CA ASP A 68 13.87 -28.32 40.57
C ASP A 68 12.36 -28.53 40.55
N LEU A 69 11.84 -29.40 39.66
CA LEU A 69 10.39 -29.58 39.50
C LEU A 69 9.75 -30.17 40.76
N ASP A 70 8.72 -29.48 41.29
CA ASP A 70 7.82 -30.06 42.29
C ASP A 70 6.89 -31.08 41.61
N VAL A 71 7.32 -32.34 41.61
CA VAL A 71 6.58 -33.43 40.94
C VAL A 71 5.21 -33.71 41.53
N ASN A 72 4.90 -33.21 42.72
CA ASN A 72 3.55 -33.39 43.31
C ASN A 72 2.54 -32.37 42.81
N ASN A 73 3.02 -31.20 42.36
CA ASN A 73 2.19 -30.09 41.94
C ASN A 73 2.40 -29.72 40.46
N SER A 74 3.16 -30.49 39.68
CA SER A 74 3.44 -30.21 38.27
C SER A 74 3.07 -31.42 37.42
N THR A 75 2.42 -31.20 36.27
CA THR A 75 1.97 -32.28 35.40
C THR A 75 2.23 -31.97 33.91
N ASP A 76 2.31 -33.03 33.10
CA ASP A 76 2.33 -32.98 31.65
C ASP A 76 3.51 -32.19 31.04
N ASN A 77 4.64 -32.12 31.76
CA ASN A 77 5.84 -31.46 31.27
C ASN A 77 6.79 -32.42 30.55
N THR A 78 7.38 -31.97 29.46
CA THR A 78 8.42 -32.74 28.74
C THR A 78 9.69 -31.92 28.63
N ALA A 79 10.80 -32.42 29.15
CA ALA A 79 12.12 -31.80 29.12
C ALA A 79 13.16 -32.77 28.52
N VAL A 80 13.78 -32.41 27.43
CA VAL A 80 14.78 -33.19 26.72
C VAL A 80 16.01 -32.33 26.44
N GLY A 81 17.11 -32.56 27.12
CA GLY A 81 18.36 -31.83 26.95
C GLY A 81 19.03 -31.48 28.29
N PHE A 82 20.30 -31.05 28.22
CA PHE A 82 21.04 -30.57 29.37
C PHE A 82 20.36 -29.32 29.94
N GLU A 83 20.02 -29.35 31.25
CA GLU A 83 19.37 -28.28 31.99
C GLU A 83 18.02 -27.81 31.34
N ALA A 84 17.34 -28.64 30.55
CA ALA A 84 16.01 -28.32 30.05
C ALA A 84 15.03 -28.25 31.22
N MET A 85 14.30 -27.12 31.32
CA MET A 85 13.37 -26.83 32.43
C MET A 85 13.98 -26.96 33.84
N HIS A 86 15.25 -26.59 34.00
CA HIS A 86 15.98 -26.81 35.26
C HIS A 86 15.33 -26.09 36.45
N PHE A 87 15.09 -24.77 36.39
CA PHE A 87 14.56 -23.97 37.49
C PHE A 87 13.03 -23.72 37.36
N ASN A 88 12.28 -24.76 37.05
CA ASN A 88 10.81 -24.71 36.91
C ASN A 88 10.18 -25.44 38.10
N VAL A 89 9.61 -24.72 39.05
CA VAL A 89 9.17 -25.30 40.32
C VAL A 89 7.76 -25.88 40.25
N VAL A 90 6.75 -25.09 39.80
CA VAL A 90 5.36 -25.56 39.65
C VAL A 90 4.87 -25.16 38.29
N THR A 91 4.75 -26.08 37.35
CA THR A 91 4.40 -25.81 35.94
C THR A 91 3.58 -26.92 35.33
N PHE A 92 2.81 -26.56 34.27
CA PHE A 92 1.89 -27.48 33.62
C PHE A 92 2.04 -27.38 32.09
N GLY A 93 2.09 -28.56 31.44
CA GLY A 93 1.98 -28.65 29.99
C GLY A 93 3.11 -28.00 29.21
N ASN A 94 4.28 -27.83 29.75
CA ASN A 94 5.42 -27.26 29.04
C ASN A 94 6.21 -28.33 28.27
N THR A 95 6.70 -27.96 27.09
CA THR A 95 7.62 -28.81 26.30
C THR A 95 8.93 -28.06 26.06
N ALA A 96 10.04 -28.59 26.55
CA ALA A 96 11.37 -28.05 26.34
C ALA A 96 12.28 -29.12 25.71
N VAL A 97 12.79 -28.83 24.51
CA VAL A 97 13.68 -29.72 23.77
C VAL A 97 14.91 -28.93 23.31
N GLY A 98 16.05 -29.22 23.94
CA GLY A 98 17.32 -28.53 23.67
C GLY A 98 18.08 -28.25 24.96
N SER A 99 19.40 -28.04 24.87
CA SER A 99 20.21 -27.62 26.03
C SER A 99 19.68 -26.24 26.48
N GLN A 100 19.38 -26.15 27.80
CA GLN A 100 18.92 -24.95 28.48
C GLN A 100 17.59 -24.36 27.90
N ALA A 101 16.82 -25.20 27.23
CA ALA A 101 15.46 -24.80 26.78
C ALA A 101 14.56 -24.63 28.01
N LEU A 102 13.90 -23.47 28.13
CA LEU A 102 13.00 -23.09 29.24
C LEU A 102 13.70 -23.26 30.63
N GLU A 103 15.02 -22.97 30.72
CA GLU A 103 15.80 -23.22 31.92
C GLU A 103 15.25 -22.46 33.15
N PHE A 104 14.91 -21.18 32.99
CA PHE A 104 14.38 -20.30 34.06
C PHE A 104 12.88 -19.98 33.83
N GLY A 105 12.07 -21.01 33.59
CA GLY A 105 10.65 -20.85 33.25
C GLY A 105 9.74 -20.46 34.42
N GLY A 106 10.28 -20.42 35.65
CA GLY A 106 9.56 -19.97 36.85
C GLY A 106 8.23 -20.73 37.06
N SER A 107 7.09 -20.07 36.86
CA SER A 107 5.74 -20.64 36.95
C SER A 107 4.92 -20.52 35.68
N GLY A 108 5.56 -20.32 34.53
CA GLY A 108 4.90 -20.28 33.22
C GLY A 108 4.35 -21.62 32.77
N ASN A 109 3.21 -21.63 32.07
CA ASN A 109 2.53 -22.86 31.68
C ASN A 109 2.24 -22.89 30.18
N PHE A 110 2.10 -24.10 29.63
CA PHE A 110 1.74 -24.32 28.23
C PHE A 110 2.69 -23.69 27.23
N ASN A 111 3.98 -23.64 27.58
CA ASN A 111 5.04 -23.13 26.72
C ASN A 111 5.71 -24.25 25.92
N VAL A 112 6.09 -23.94 24.68
CA VAL A 112 6.86 -24.82 23.81
C VAL A 112 8.21 -24.18 23.52
N ALA A 113 9.30 -24.75 23.93
CA ALA A 113 10.67 -24.30 23.72
C ALA A 113 11.47 -25.39 22.97
N VAL A 114 11.86 -25.14 21.72
CA VAL A 114 12.65 -26.08 20.92
C VAL A 114 13.90 -25.38 20.37
N GLY A 115 15.03 -25.71 20.89
CA GLY A 115 16.32 -25.11 20.50
C GLY A 115 17.23 -24.83 21.72
N PHE A 116 18.49 -24.56 21.46
CA PHE A 116 19.44 -24.08 22.47
C PHE A 116 18.96 -22.74 23.04
N GLU A 117 18.81 -22.65 24.38
CA GLU A 117 18.33 -21.44 25.09
C GLU A 117 16.98 -20.88 24.54
N ALA A 118 16.12 -21.71 23.96
CA ALA A 118 14.77 -21.27 23.60
C ALA A 118 13.95 -21.02 24.88
N LEU A 119 13.27 -19.88 25.00
CA LEU A 119 12.54 -19.44 26.20
C LEU A 119 13.41 -19.47 27.48
N PHE A 120 14.67 -19.10 27.37
CA PHE A 120 15.66 -19.25 28.42
C PHE A 120 15.25 -18.59 29.75
N GLN A 121 14.67 -17.39 29.72
CA GLN A 121 14.15 -16.64 30.88
C GLN A 121 12.68 -16.30 30.70
N ASP A 122 11.76 -17.25 30.87
CA ASP A 122 10.32 -17.04 30.68
C ASP A 122 9.56 -16.63 31.96
N GLY A 123 10.18 -16.55 33.09
CA GLY A 123 9.55 -16.06 34.34
C GLY A 123 8.15 -16.61 34.62
N THR A 124 7.09 -15.88 34.20
CA THR A 124 5.68 -16.24 34.39
C THR A 124 4.86 -16.23 33.12
N GLY A 125 5.49 -16.15 31.93
CA GLY A 125 4.83 -16.16 30.63
C GLY A 125 4.10 -17.48 30.34
N ASN A 126 2.94 -17.40 29.68
CA ASN A 126 2.14 -18.59 29.34
C ASN A 126 1.86 -18.65 27.84
N ASN A 127 1.64 -19.86 27.35
CA ASN A 127 1.23 -20.10 25.96
C ASN A 127 2.22 -19.55 24.93
N ASN A 128 3.50 -19.53 25.23
CA ASN A 128 4.55 -19.10 24.29
C ASN A 128 5.06 -20.30 23.48
N THR A 129 5.31 -20.08 22.20
CA THR A 129 5.96 -21.05 21.32
C THR A 129 7.26 -20.48 20.79
N ALA A 130 8.39 -21.02 21.18
CA ALA A 130 9.73 -20.63 20.76
C ALA A 130 10.42 -21.79 20.04
N ILE A 131 10.72 -21.64 18.77
CA ILE A 131 11.42 -22.64 17.96
C ILE A 131 12.64 -21.99 17.30
N GLY A 132 13.82 -22.37 17.74
CA GLY A 132 15.10 -21.83 17.27
C GLY A 132 16.02 -21.48 18.43
N ALA A 133 17.33 -21.43 18.20
CA ALA A 133 18.28 -21.06 19.25
C ALA A 133 17.96 -19.62 19.73
N SER A 134 17.88 -19.46 21.06
CA SER A 134 17.56 -18.19 21.73
C SER A 134 16.25 -17.49 21.21
N ALA A 135 15.31 -18.25 20.66
CA ALA A 135 13.98 -17.71 20.37
C ALA A 135 13.28 -17.38 21.70
N ILE A 136 12.71 -16.18 21.82
CA ILE A 136 12.11 -15.65 23.05
C ILE A 136 13.10 -15.79 24.24
N GLY A 137 14.37 -15.45 24.03
CA GLY A 137 15.43 -15.74 24.97
C GLY A 137 15.32 -15.01 26.32
N LEU A 138 14.81 -13.77 26.33
CA LEU A 138 14.70 -12.91 27.51
C LEU A 138 13.28 -12.34 27.64
N THR A 139 12.31 -13.17 28.01
CA THR A 139 10.92 -12.80 28.28
C THR A 139 10.59 -13.11 29.74
N ARG A 140 10.22 -12.11 30.52
CA ARG A 140 9.84 -12.33 31.93
C ARG A 140 8.35 -12.49 32.15
N PHE A 141 7.53 -11.76 31.39
CA PHE A 141 6.08 -11.66 31.62
C PHE A 141 5.22 -11.81 30.37
N GLY A 142 5.82 -11.88 29.17
CA GLY A 142 5.09 -11.96 27.91
C GLY A 142 4.37 -13.28 27.70
N SER A 143 3.14 -13.24 27.22
CA SER A 143 2.30 -14.42 26.97
C SER A 143 1.73 -14.45 25.56
N ASN A 144 1.34 -15.67 25.12
CA ASN A 144 0.73 -15.89 23.81
C ASN A 144 1.62 -15.45 22.62
N ASN A 145 2.92 -15.57 22.75
CA ASN A 145 3.86 -15.24 21.70
C ASN A 145 4.26 -16.47 20.89
N THR A 146 4.41 -16.31 19.58
CA THR A 146 4.93 -17.34 18.69
C THR A 146 6.18 -16.82 17.98
N ALA A 147 7.31 -17.43 18.22
CA ALA A 147 8.58 -17.06 17.61
C ALA A 147 9.27 -18.28 16.99
N VAL A 148 9.51 -18.22 15.70
CA VAL A 148 10.20 -19.27 14.94
C VAL A 148 11.40 -18.68 14.20
N GLY A 149 12.58 -19.04 14.61
CA GLY A 149 13.86 -18.55 14.07
C GLY A 149 14.89 -18.30 15.18
N ASN A 150 16.17 -18.34 14.83
CA ASN A 150 17.24 -17.98 15.77
C ASN A 150 17.09 -16.50 16.16
N GLY A 151 17.08 -16.20 17.47
CA GLY A 151 16.94 -14.85 18.02
C GLY A 151 15.58 -14.18 17.73
N ALA A 152 14.59 -14.91 17.23
CA ALA A 152 13.24 -14.37 17.04
C ALA A 152 12.64 -13.97 18.38
N LEU A 153 12.14 -12.73 18.49
CA LEU A 153 11.54 -12.13 19.68
C LEU A 153 12.46 -12.17 20.93
N PHE A 154 13.76 -12.00 20.74
CA PHE A 154 14.76 -12.26 21.78
C PHE A 154 14.59 -11.38 23.04
N PHE A 155 14.36 -10.06 22.91
CA PHE A 155 14.21 -9.10 24.02
C PHE A 155 12.74 -8.71 24.26
N ASN A 156 11.85 -9.66 24.41
CA ASN A 156 10.44 -9.37 24.68
C ASN A 156 10.11 -9.46 26.17
N ASP A 157 10.47 -8.47 26.96
CA ASP A 157 10.28 -8.49 28.42
C ASP A 157 8.82 -8.66 28.87
N SER A 158 7.86 -8.02 28.17
CA SER A 158 6.45 -7.96 28.58
C SER A 158 5.43 -7.96 27.44
N GLY A 159 5.89 -8.00 26.18
CA GLY A 159 5.00 -7.98 25.01
C GLY A 159 4.20 -9.28 24.88
N ASN A 160 2.93 -9.14 24.53
CA ASN A 160 2.00 -10.25 24.39
C ASN A 160 1.47 -10.38 22.96
N ASN A 161 1.02 -11.57 22.59
CA ASN A 161 0.34 -11.81 21.31
C ASN A 161 1.19 -11.46 20.08
N ASN A 162 2.52 -11.54 20.17
CA ASN A 162 3.40 -11.32 19.04
C ASN A 162 3.59 -12.62 18.25
N THR A 163 3.63 -12.51 16.92
CA THR A 163 3.92 -13.63 16.03
C THR A 163 5.08 -13.26 15.11
N CYS A 164 6.17 -14.01 15.17
CA CYS A 164 7.31 -13.76 14.31
C CYS A 164 7.91 -15.05 13.73
N LEU A 165 8.33 -14.93 12.47
CA LEU A 165 8.94 -16.00 11.69
C LEU A 165 10.15 -15.47 10.93
N GLY A 166 11.34 -15.84 11.32
CA GLY A 166 12.59 -15.47 10.67
C GLY A 166 13.73 -15.22 11.65
N PHE A 167 14.96 -15.23 11.15
CA PHE A 167 16.15 -14.86 11.91
C PHE A 167 16.02 -13.44 12.45
N ASN A 168 16.15 -13.25 13.77
CA ASN A 168 16.03 -11.94 14.44
C ASN A 168 14.72 -11.18 14.17
N ALA A 169 13.63 -11.84 13.77
CA ALA A 169 12.34 -11.16 13.62
C ALA A 169 11.84 -10.68 14.99
N LEU A 170 11.43 -9.42 15.10
CA LEU A 170 11.00 -8.74 16.34
C LEU A 170 12.01 -8.82 17.50
N ALA A 171 13.31 -8.98 17.23
CA ALA A 171 14.29 -9.27 18.27
C ALA A 171 14.36 -8.23 19.39
N ASN A 172 13.94 -6.98 19.17
CA ASN A 172 14.12 -5.87 20.10
C ASN A 172 12.78 -5.28 20.63
N THR A 173 11.65 -5.94 20.42
CA THR A 173 10.35 -5.35 20.78
C THR A 173 9.92 -5.72 22.20
N THR A 174 9.32 -4.75 22.90
CA THR A 174 8.53 -4.97 24.12
C THR A 174 7.04 -4.67 23.88
N GLY A 175 6.67 -4.31 22.63
CA GLY A 175 5.31 -4.08 22.20
C GLY A 175 4.50 -5.37 22.07
N SER A 176 3.19 -5.22 21.90
CA SER A 176 2.24 -6.34 21.82
C SER A 176 1.53 -6.39 20.48
N SER A 177 1.00 -7.57 20.13
CA SER A 177 0.17 -7.77 18.94
C SER A 177 0.89 -7.40 17.63
N ASN A 178 2.19 -7.64 17.55
CA ASN A 178 2.96 -7.43 16.32
C ASN A 178 3.10 -8.74 15.54
N ILE A 179 3.06 -8.65 14.22
CA ILE A 179 3.33 -9.76 13.30
C ILE A 179 4.55 -9.39 12.47
N ALA A 180 5.57 -10.24 12.44
CA ALA A 180 6.77 -10.03 11.63
C ALA A 180 7.18 -11.31 10.91
N ILE A 181 7.32 -11.24 9.58
CA ILE A 181 7.68 -12.38 8.73
C ILE A 181 8.86 -12.00 7.84
N GLY A 182 9.94 -12.74 7.95
CA GLY A 182 11.18 -12.56 7.20
C GLY A 182 12.38 -12.27 8.10
N GLU A 183 13.59 -12.38 7.53
CA GLU A 183 14.83 -12.04 8.21
C GLU A 183 14.79 -10.59 8.70
N SER A 184 15.05 -10.39 9.99
CA SER A 184 15.08 -9.08 10.64
C SER A 184 13.78 -8.26 10.45
N ALA A 185 12.64 -8.91 10.13
CA ALA A 185 11.36 -8.21 10.04
C ALA A 185 10.98 -7.63 11.42
N GLY A 186 10.56 -6.35 11.45
CA GLY A 186 10.23 -5.66 12.69
C GLY A 186 11.38 -5.44 13.67
N ILE A 187 12.65 -5.66 13.29
CA ILE A 187 13.81 -5.56 14.21
C ILE A 187 13.98 -4.17 14.83
N ASN A 188 13.50 -3.12 14.15
CA ASN A 188 13.55 -1.75 14.64
C ASN A 188 12.34 -1.38 15.53
N LEU A 189 11.31 -2.22 15.63
CA LEU A 189 10.22 -2.01 16.58
C LEU A 189 10.76 -2.12 18.01
N THR A 190 10.39 -1.15 18.85
CA THR A 190 10.78 -1.11 20.26
C THR A 190 9.56 -1.30 21.16
N THR A 191 8.76 -0.28 21.35
CA THR A 191 7.55 -0.27 22.22
C THR A 191 6.23 -0.27 21.45
N GLY A 192 6.31 -0.20 20.11
CA GLY A 192 5.13 -0.13 19.25
C GLY A 192 4.31 -1.40 19.21
N SER A 193 3.00 -1.27 19.06
CA SER A 193 2.04 -2.37 19.06
C SER A 193 1.15 -2.38 17.83
N ASN A 194 0.52 -3.52 17.55
CA ASN A 194 -0.40 -3.71 16.43
C ASN A 194 0.24 -3.46 15.05
N ASN A 195 1.50 -3.80 14.87
CA ASN A 195 2.18 -3.67 13.59
C ASN A 195 2.24 -5.00 12.84
N ILE A 196 2.24 -4.93 11.52
CA ILE A 196 2.48 -6.07 10.62
C ILE A 196 3.65 -5.71 9.72
N ASP A 197 4.80 -6.36 9.90
CA ASP A 197 6.02 -6.17 9.12
C ASP A 197 6.37 -7.45 8.35
N ILE A 198 6.19 -7.43 7.02
CA ILE A 198 6.55 -8.55 6.14
C ILE A 198 7.71 -8.11 5.24
N GLY A 199 8.91 -8.68 5.45
CA GLY A 199 10.11 -8.27 4.72
C GLY A 199 10.48 -6.80 4.92
N ASN A 200 10.14 -6.23 6.09
CA ASN A 200 10.40 -4.84 6.46
C ASN A 200 10.91 -4.76 7.89
N LYS A 201 11.88 -3.89 8.13
CA LYS A 201 12.50 -3.74 9.46
C LYS A 201 11.63 -2.98 10.46
N GLY A 202 10.52 -2.37 10.05
CA GLY A 202 9.73 -1.51 10.90
C GLY A 202 10.44 -0.21 11.28
N LYS A 203 9.82 0.57 12.17
CA LYS A 203 10.38 1.82 12.69
C LYS A 203 10.12 1.92 14.20
N ALA A 204 11.12 2.42 14.95
CA ALA A 204 11.04 2.54 16.39
C ALA A 204 9.82 3.37 16.85
N GLY A 205 9.08 2.85 17.83
CA GLY A 205 7.95 3.53 18.46
C GLY A 205 6.67 3.65 17.65
N GLU A 206 6.62 3.15 16.39
CA GLU A 206 5.38 3.18 15.59
C GLU A 206 4.39 2.10 16.04
N SER A 207 3.08 2.39 15.85
CA SER A 207 2.00 1.46 16.18
C SER A 207 0.90 1.54 15.10
N ASN A 208 0.19 0.42 14.88
CA ASN A 208 -0.91 0.33 13.93
C ASN A 208 -0.49 0.49 12.46
N TYR A 209 0.72 0.05 12.11
CA TYR A 209 1.24 0.08 10.73
C TYR A 209 1.24 -1.31 10.11
N ILE A 210 0.95 -1.35 8.81
CA ILE A 210 1.18 -2.52 7.97
C ILE A 210 2.27 -2.14 6.95
N ARG A 211 3.41 -2.84 7.01
CA ARG A 211 4.53 -2.66 6.08
C ARG A 211 4.81 -3.97 5.35
N ILE A 212 4.71 -3.96 4.04
CA ILE A 212 5.02 -5.12 3.20
C ILE A 212 6.11 -4.72 2.23
N GLY A 213 7.27 -5.35 2.35
CA GLY A 213 8.44 -5.05 1.53
C GLY A 213 9.21 -3.83 2.00
N THR A 214 10.33 -3.57 1.36
CA THR A 214 11.27 -2.48 1.66
C THR A 214 11.41 -1.58 0.44
N LYS A 215 11.22 -0.27 0.62
CA LYS A 215 11.37 0.76 -0.42
C LYS A 215 12.78 0.66 -1.04
N GLY A 216 12.85 0.71 -2.36
CA GLY A 216 14.10 0.57 -3.11
C GLY A 216 14.56 -0.87 -3.38
N THR A 217 14.04 -1.86 -2.62
CA THR A 217 14.28 -3.28 -2.87
C THR A 217 13.14 -3.90 -3.68
N HIS A 218 11.91 -3.63 -3.28
CA HIS A 218 10.71 -4.11 -3.95
C HIS A 218 10.16 -3.03 -4.88
N THR A 219 10.13 -3.30 -6.17
CA THR A 219 9.71 -2.35 -7.22
C THR A 219 8.30 -2.62 -7.74
N HIS A 220 7.74 -3.79 -7.45
CA HIS A 220 6.41 -4.19 -7.91
C HIS A 220 5.61 -4.79 -6.76
N THR A 221 4.32 -4.44 -6.69
CA THR A 221 3.35 -5.06 -5.78
C THR A 221 2.20 -5.61 -6.61
N LEU A 222 2.00 -6.92 -6.55
CA LEU A 222 0.92 -7.62 -7.25
C LEU A 222 -0.03 -8.23 -6.22
N ILE A 223 -1.26 -7.75 -6.22
CA ILE A 223 -2.32 -8.27 -5.33
C ILE A 223 -3.44 -8.83 -6.19
N ALA A 224 -3.66 -10.13 -6.13
CA ALA A 224 -4.72 -10.81 -6.87
C ALA A 224 -6.11 -10.34 -6.39
N GLY A 225 -7.08 -10.32 -7.31
CA GLY A 225 -8.46 -10.00 -6.98
C GLY A 225 -8.79 -8.48 -6.89
N ILE A 226 -7.83 -7.58 -7.12
CA ILE A 226 -8.09 -6.14 -7.23
C ILE A 226 -8.58 -5.82 -8.64
N SER A 227 -7.83 -6.25 -9.67
CA SER A 227 -8.25 -6.06 -11.06
C SER A 227 -9.47 -6.91 -11.39
N GLY A 228 -10.49 -6.31 -11.99
CA GLY A 228 -11.75 -6.95 -12.34
C GLY A 228 -12.78 -7.08 -11.21
N ALA A 229 -12.44 -6.71 -9.97
CA ALA A 229 -13.39 -6.65 -8.87
C ALA A 229 -14.21 -5.35 -8.93
N THR A 230 -15.54 -5.46 -8.78
CA THR A 230 -16.44 -4.30 -8.69
C THR A 230 -16.78 -4.00 -7.24
N VAL A 231 -16.53 -2.78 -6.78
CA VAL A 231 -16.87 -2.31 -5.44
C VAL A 231 -17.95 -1.22 -5.55
N ALA A 232 -19.20 -1.61 -5.34
CA ALA A 232 -20.32 -0.67 -5.37
C ALA A 232 -20.19 0.35 -4.22
N GLY A 233 -20.30 1.65 -4.55
CA GLY A 233 -20.14 2.73 -3.55
C GLY A 233 -18.70 2.96 -3.07
N GLY A 234 -17.71 2.36 -3.72
CA GLY A 234 -16.30 2.55 -3.41
C GLY A 234 -15.80 3.97 -3.73
N VAL A 235 -14.69 4.34 -3.10
CA VAL A 235 -13.95 5.58 -3.36
C VAL A 235 -12.58 5.26 -3.95
N GLY A 236 -12.02 6.20 -4.72
CA GLY A 236 -10.67 6.05 -5.25
C GLY A 236 -9.63 5.95 -4.13
N VAL A 237 -8.68 5.04 -4.29
CA VAL A 237 -7.51 4.92 -3.40
C VAL A 237 -6.37 5.72 -4.00
N ILE A 238 -5.72 6.53 -3.20
CA ILE A 238 -4.51 7.25 -3.55
C ILE A 238 -3.30 6.67 -2.80
N ILE A 239 -2.13 6.91 -3.32
CA ILE A 239 -0.86 6.55 -2.68
C ILE A 239 0.01 7.80 -2.53
N ASP A 240 0.64 7.98 -1.36
CA ASP A 240 1.64 9.04 -1.18
C ASP A 240 3.06 8.56 -1.57
N THR A 241 4.03 9.46 -1.51
CA THR A 241 5.43 9.17 -1.86
C THR A 241 6.11 8.17 -0.93
N ASN A 242 5.54 7.93 0.27
CA ASN A 242 6.02 6.93 1.23
C ASN A 242 5.37 5.55 1.03
N GLY A 243 4.43 5.43 0.08
CA GLY A 243 3.71 4.19 -0.18
C GLY A 243 2.48 3.98 0.68
N HIS A 244 1.99 4.99 1.42
CA HIS A 244 0.74 4.88 2.17
C HIS A 244 -0.44 4.86 1.22
N LEU A 245 -1.26 3.84 1.35
CA LEU A 245 -2.55 3.75 0.66
C LEU A 245 -3.63 4.43 1.51
N GLY A 246 -4.45 5.26 0.87
CA GLY A 246 -5.52 5.96 1.56
C GLY A 246 -6.57 6.50 0.60
N THR A 247 -7.60 7.16 1.16
CA THR A 247 -8.65 7.82 0.41
C THR A 247 -8.64 9.32 0.68
N VAL A 248 -9.06 10.14 -0.29
CA VAL A 248 -9.21 11.57 -0.08
C VAL A 248 -10.48 11.84 0.73
N VAL A 249 -10.29 12.34 1.96
CA VAL A 249 -11.40 12.74 2.82
C VAL A 249 -11.93 14.11 2.38
N SER A 250 -13.23 14.21 2.08
CA SER A 250 -13.86 15.46 1.61
C SER A 250 -14.90 16.06 2.57
N SER A 251 -15.11 15.44 3.73
CA SER A 251 -16.06 15.94 4.74
C SER A 251 -15.56 17.26 5.36
N GLU A 252 -16.48 18.20 5.56
CA GLU A 252 -16.20 19.50 6.22
C GLU A 252 -15.57 19.33 7.61
N ARG A 253 -15.96 18.31 8.37
CA ARG A 253 -15.38 17.99 9.70
C ARG A 253 -13.87 17.70 9.69
N CYS A 254 -13.30 17.49 8.51
CA CYS A 254 -11.87 17.20 8.32
C CYS A 254 -11.15 18.33 7.59
N LYS A 255 -11.79 19.51 7.45
CA LYS A 255 -11.24 20.65 6.71
C LYS A 255 -11.32 21.91 7.54
N ASP A 256 -10.26 22.67 7.54
CA ASP A 256 -10.21 24.00 8.14
C ASP A 256 -10.18 25.06 7.04
N ASN A 257 -10.65 26.28 7.37
CA ASN A 257 -10.57 27.45 6.48
C ASN A 257 -11.19 27.26 5.11
N VAL A 258 -12.34 26.59 5.03
CA VAL A 258 -13.07 26.38 3.77
C VAL A 258 -13.52 27.73 3.22
N LYS A 259 -13.07 28.05 2.00
CA LYS A 259 -13.38 29.29 1.28
C LYS A 259 -13.73 28.99 -0.18
N PRO A 260 -14.52 29.85 -0.85
CA PRO A 260 -14.68 29.80 -2.28
C PRO A 260 -13.32 29.84 -2.99
N MET A 261 -13.20 29.13 -4.10
CA MET A 261 -11.93 29.04 -4.83
C MET A 261 -11.59 30.33 -5.59
N ASP A 262 -12.59 31.13 -5.95
CA ASP A 262 -12.46 32.42 -6.65
C ASP A 262 -11.45 32.37 -7.81
N LYS A 263 -10.42 33.22 -7.74
CA LYS A 263 -9.38 33.31 -8.78
C LYS A 263 -8.32 32.21 -8.71
N ALA A 264 -8.26 31.43 -7.64
CA ALA A 264 -7.22 30.40 -7.49
C ALA A 264 -7.30 29.31 -8.59
N SER A 265 -8.49 29.08 -9.15
CA SER A 265 -8.68 28.13 -10.25
C SER A 265 -8.21 28.64 -11.63
N GLU A 266 -8.00 29.95 -11.80
CA GLU A 266 -7.58 30.50 -13.09
C GLU A 266 -6.21 29.95 -13.56
N ALA A 267 -5.39 29.45 -12.63
CA ALA A 267 -4.12 28.82 -12.94
C ALA A 267 -4.26 27.63 -13.93
N ILE A 268 -5.39 26.91 -13.92
CA ILE A 268 -5.57 25.77 -14.84
C ILE A 268 -5.64 26.19 -16.31
N LEU A 269 -6.00 27.45 -16.60
CA LEU A 269 -6.09 27.96 -17.97
C LEU A 269 -4.71 28.10 -18.63
N ALA A 270 -3.62 28.08 -17.83
CA ALA A 270 -2.24 28.10 -18.31
C ALA A 270 -1.63 26.69 -18.43
N LEU A 271 -2.33 25.65 -18.01
CA LEU A 271 -1.85 24.26 -18.13
C LEU A 271 -1.97 23.78 -19.58
N GLN A 272 -1.01 22.99 -20.00
CA GLN A 272 -0.96 22.47 -21.37
C GLN A 272 -1.10 20.94 -21.36
N PRO A 273 -2.26 20.39 -21.70
CA PRO A 273 -2.43 18.96 -21.90
C PRO A 273 -1.59 18.45 -23.06
N VAL A 274 -0.98 17.27 -22.88
CA VAL A 274 -0.10 16.63 -23.85
C VAL A 274 -0.50 15.19 -24.11
N THR A 275 -0.07 14.66 -25.25
CA THR A 275 -0.04 13.22 -25.54
C THR A 275 1.38 12.74 -25.41
N PHE A 276 1.59 11.56 -24.81
CA PHE A 276 2.92 11.01 -24.62
C PHE A 276 2.91 9.49 -24.59
N HIS A 277 4.10 8.90 -24.58
CA HIS A 277 4.33 7.49 -24.27
C HIS A 277 5.32 7.41 -23.12
N TYR A 278 5.14 6.45 -22.22
CA TYR A 278 6.17 6.16 -21.25
C TYR A 278 7.44 5.64 -21.92
N LYS A 279 8.58 5.80 -21.28
CA LYS A 279 9.83 5.18 -21.75
C LYS A 279 9.66 3.66 -21.78
N LYS A 280 10.35 2.98 -22.69
CA LYS A 280 10.22 1.53 -22.89
C LYS A 280 10.53 0.69 -21.66
N GLU A 281 11.32 1.22 -20.72
CA GLU A 281 11.63 0.57 -19.45
C GLU A 281 10.40 0.54 -18.51
N LEU A 282 9.45 1.46 -18.68
CA LEU A 282 8.22 1.57 -17.89
C LEU A 282 7.02 0.96 -18.62
N ASP A 283 6.95 1.13 -19.92
CA ASP A 283 5.90 0.60 -20.79
C ASP A 283 6.49 0.03 -22.08
N PRO A 284 6.82 -1.26 -22.10
CA PRO A 284 7.36 -1.93 -23.29
C PRO A 284 6.41 -1.93 -24.50
N GLU A 285 5.09 -1.88 -24.26
CA GLU A 285 4.05 -1.90 -25.30
C GLU A 285 3.86 -0.52 -25.95
N GLY A 286 4.27 0.55 -25.27
CA GLY A 286 4.21 1.92 -25.77
C GLY A 286 2.77 2.40 -25.96
N ILE A 287 1.93 2.21 -24.97
CA ILE A 287 0.51 2.62 -25.02
C ILE A 287 0.41 4.15 -24.99
N PRO A 288 -0.29 4.77 -25.96
CA PRO A 288 -0.48 6.22 -25.97
C PRO A 288 -1.19 6.72 -24.70
N GLN A 289 -0.68 7.77 -24.11
CA GLN A 289 -1.20 8.39 -22.90
C GLN A 289 -1.60 9.84 -23.12
N PHE A 290 -2.47 10.34 -22.25
CA PHE A 290 -2.92 11.74 -22.21
C PHE A 290 -2.73 12.27 -20.79
N GLY A 291 -2.20 13.46 -20.66
CA GLY A 291 -1.99 14.03 -19.31
C GLY A 291 -1.29 15.37 -19.32
N LEU A 292 -0.67 15.68 -18.19
CA LEU A 292 0.10 16.89 -17.94
C LEU A 292 1.54 16.48 -17.55
N VAL A 293 2.51 17.33 -17.87
CA VAL A 293 3.90 17.16 -17.45
C VAL A 293 4.09 17.88 -16.11
N ALA A 294 4.52 17.16 -15.08
CA ALA A 294 4.59 17.67 -13.71
C ALA A 294 5.49 18.91 -13.59
N GLU A 295 6.62 18.95 -14.31
CA GLU A 295 7.55 20.08 -14.35
C GLU A 295 6.95 21.34 -15.00
N GLU A 296 6.05 21.18 -15.98
CA GLU A 296 5.34 22.30 -16.58
C GLU A 296 4.21 22.79 -15.66
N VAL A 297 3.52 21.88 -15.00
CA VAL A 297 2.49 22.22 -13.99
C VAL A 297 3.12 22.99 -12.82
N GLU A 298 4.32 22.60 -12.37
CA GLU A 298 5.05 23.28 -11.29
C GLU A 298 5.31 24.75 -11.60
N LYS A 299 5.65 25.09 -12.84
CA LYS A 299 5.88 26.47 -13.28
C LYS A 299 4.62 27.34 -13.18
N VAL A 300 3.45 26.73 -13.33
CA VAL A 300 2.15 27.41 -13.27
C VAL A 300 1.64 27.48 -11.83
N ASN A 301 1.62 26.35 -11.13
CA ASN A 301 1.20 26.26 -9.74
C ASN A 301 1.85 25.06 -9.04
N PRO A 302 2.86 25.28 -8.17
CA PRO A 302 3.57 24.22 -7.47
C PRO A 302 2.69 23.38 -6.51
N ASP A 303 1.54 23.91 -6.06
CA ASP A 303 0.61 23.19 -5.18
C ASP A 303 -0.15 22.05 -5.89
N LEU A 304 -0.12 22.04 -7.23
CA LEU A 304 -0.73 21.00 -8.06
C LEU A 304 0.22 19.81 -8.31
N VAL A 305 1.43 19.83 -7.77
CA VAL A 305 2.45 18.80 -8.01
C VAL A 305 2.71 17.99 -6.75
N ALA A 306 2.74 16.67 -6.89
CA ALA A 306 3.31 15.75 -5.92
C ALA A 306 4.80 15.57 -6.21
N ARG A 307 5.64 15.56 -5.17
CA ARG A 307 7.10 15.46 -5.27
C ARG A 307 7.61 14.11 -4.83
N ASP A 308 8.73 13.68 -5.38
CA ASP A 308 9.47 12.51 -4.90
C ASP A 308 10.28 12.82 -3.61
N ASP A 309 11.05 11.82 -3.15
CA ASP A 309 11.89 11.94 -1.95
C ASP A 309 13.01 12.98 -2.09
N ASP A 310 13.45 13.28 -3.31
CA ASP A 310 14.45 14.31 -3.62
C ASP A 310 13.82 15.71 -3.73
N GLY A 311 12.50 15.82 -3.57
CA GLY A 311 11.74 17.06 -3.72
C GLY A 311 11.48 17.47 -5.17
N LYS A 312 11.75 16.61 -6.15
CA LYS A 312 11.51 16.87 -7.58
C LYS A 312 10.06 16.60 -7.95
N PRO A 313 9.50 17.31 -8.94
CA PRO A 313 8.19 17.02 -9.50
C PRO A 313 8.10 15.55 -9.93
N TYR A 314 7.07 14.83 -9.44
CA TYR A 314 6.88 13.42 -9.73
C TYR A 314 5.54 13.13 -10.39
N SER A 315 4.47 13.77 -9.91
CA SER A 315 3.13 13.55 -10.44
C SER A 315 2.26 14.80 -10.26
N VAL A 316 1.12 14.83 -10.95
CA VAL A 316 0.13 15.90 -10.86
C VAL A 316 -1.02 15.47 -9.97
N ARG A 317 -1.47 16.38 -9.10
CA ARG A 317 -2.64 16.19 -8.22
C ARG A 317 -3.93 16.40 -9.01
N TYR A 318 -4.29 15.43 -9.83
CA TYR A 318 -5.44 15.52 -10.74
C TYR A 318 -6.76 15.79 -10.03
N GLU A 319 -6.95 15.35 -8.79
CA GLU A 319 -8.15 15.63 -7.99
C GLU A 319 -8.30 17.14 -7.72
N ALA A 320 -7.18 17.83 -7.48
CA ALA A 320 -7.18 19.28 -7.31
C ALA A 320 -7.47 19.99 -8.64
N VAL A 321 -6.87 19.53 -9.74
CA VAL A 321 -7.14 20.02 -11.09
C VAL A 321 -8.61 19.87 -11.45
N ASN A 322 -9.24 18.73 -11.15
CA ASN A 322 -10.65 18.50 -11.41
C ASN A 322 -11.57 19.46 -10.65
N ALA A 323 -11.25 19.77 -9.38
CA ALA A 323 -12.01 20.74 -8.60
C ALA A 323 -11.89 22.17 -9.17
N MET A 324 -10.69 22.55 -9.61
CA MET A 324 -10.45 23.84 -10.26
C MET A 324 -11.15 23.94 -11.61
N LEU A 325 -11.12 22.86 -12.40
CA LEU A 325 -11.83 22.78 -13.68
C LEU A 325 -13.34 22.99 -13.51
N LEU A 326 -13.93 22.35 -12.48
CA LEU A 326 -15.34 22.55 -12.16
C LEU A 326 -15.65 24.02 -11.85
N ASN A 327 -14.77 24.71 -11.09
CA ASN A 327 -14.96 26.11 -10.76
C ASN A 327 -14.92 27.01 -12.01
N GLU A 328 -13.98 26.80 -12.92
CA GLU A 328 -13.89 27.54 -14.18
C GLU A 328 -15.08 27.24 -15.09
N PHE A 329 -15.49 25.98 -15.20
CA PHE A 329 -16.69 25.60 -15.92
C PHE A 329 -17.95 26.35 -15.43
N LEU A 330 -18.14 26.44 -14.11
CA LEU A 330 -19.26 27.16 -13.51
C LEU A 330 -19.17 28.69 -13.73
N LYS A 331 -17.96 29.26 -13.81
CA LYS A 331 -17.80 30.67 -14.19
C LYS A 331 -18.18 30.90 -15.62
N GLU A 332 -17.71 30.07 -16.55
CA GLU A 332 -18.06 30.16 -17.97
C GLU A 332 -19.56 29.92 -18.19
N HIS A 333 -20.15 28.96 -17.52
CA HIS A 333 -21.61 28.73 -17.63
C HIS A 333 -22.41 29.98 -17.25
N ARG A 334 -22.05 30.66 -16.14
CA ARG A 334 -22.71 31.92 -15.73
C ARG A 334 -22.53 33.03 -16.76
N LYS A 335 -21.36 33.16 -17.40
CA LYS A 335 -21.15 34.13 -18.49
C LYS A 335 -22.02 33.84 -19.69
N VAL A 336 -22.13 32.57 -20.08
CA VAL A 336 -22.99 32.15 -21.20
C VAL A 336 -24.46 32.48 -20.90
N GLU A 337 -24.93 32.21 -19.69
CA GLU A 337 -26.32 32.56 -19.28
C GLU A 337 -26.56 34.09 -19.35
N GLU A 338 -25.60 34.88 -18.86
CA GLU A 338 -25.69 36.35 -18.96
C GLU A 338 -25.68 36.84 -20.41
N GLN A 339 -24.83 36.26 -21.26
CA GLN A 339 -24.81 36.58 -22.70
C GLN A 339 -26.13 36.23 -23.39
N ASN A 340 -26.68 35.06 -23.10
CA ASN A 340 -27.98 34.65 -23.65
C ASN A 340 -29.10 35.61 -23.25
N ARG A 341 -29.13 36.07 -22.00
CA ARG A 341 -30.09 37.09 -21.57
C ARG A 341 -29.92 38.38 -22.34
N LYS A 342 -28.67 38.87 -22.51
CA LYS A 342 -28.42 40.09 -23.33
C LYS A 342 -28.85 39.91 -24.78
N ILE A 343 -28.64 38.76 -25.38
CA ILE A 343 -29.09 38.45 -26.74
C ILE A 343 -30.61 38.52 -26.81
N GLN A 344 -31.36 37.95 -25.89
CA GLN A 344 -32.80 38.01 -25.84
C GLN A 344 -33.33 39.47 -25.72
N GLU A 345 -32.68 40.28 -24.86
CA GLU A 345 -33.02 41.72 -24.74
C GLU A 345 -32.74 42.47 -26.03
N GLN A 346 -31.65 42.17 -26.73
CA GLN A 346 -31.34 42.76 -28.05
C GLN A 346 -32.35 42.35 -29.14
N GLU A 347 -32.70 41.05 -29.18
CA GLU A 347 -33.72 40.55 -30.12
C GLU A 347 -35.08 41.21 -29.92
N ALA A 348 -35.50 41.40 -28.65
CA ALA A 348 -36.72 42.14 -28.35
C ALA A 348 -36.65 43.60 -28.82
N THR A 349 -35.50 44.25 -28.62
CA THR A 349 -35.25 45.62 -29.08
C THR A 349 -35.26 45.72 -30.60
N ILE A 350 -34.62 44.80 -31.31
CA ILE A 350 -34.63 44.73 -32.78
C ILE A 350 -36.08 44.59 -33.32
N THR A 351 -36.86 43.68 -32.73
CA THR A 351 -38.26 43.46 -33.08
C THR A 351 -39.08 44.73 -32.91
N GLN A 352 -38.85 45.49 -31.83
CA GLN A 352 -39.52 46.76 -31.59
C GLN A 352 -39.12 47.84 -32.61
N LEU A 353 -37.83 47.95 -32.97
CA LEU A 353 -37.30 48.84 -33.96
C LEU A 353 -37.85 48.53 -35.37
N GLU A 354 -37.92 47.26 -35.74
CA GLU A 354 -38.52 46.82 -37.02
C GLU A 354 -39.97 47.19 -37.09
N LYS A 355 -40.75 47.03 -36.02
CA LYS A 355 -42.16 47.48 -35.97
C LYS A 355 -42.25 48.97 -36.06
N GLY A 356 -41.41 49.74 -35.41
CA GLY A 356 -41.30 51.19 -35.52
C GLY A 356 -41.00 51.63 -36.92
N MET A 357 -40.02 50.99 -37.58
CA MET A 357 -39.62 51.31 -38.96
C MET A 357 -40.72 51.02 -39.95
N LYS A 358 -41.44 49.89 -39.82
CA LYS A 358 -42.65 49.63 -40.66
C LYS A 358 -43.72 50.75 -40.53
N THR A 359 -43.91 51.23 -39.30
CA THR A 359 -44.87 52.34 -39.06
C THR A 359 -44.40 53.66 -39.72
N VAL A 360 -43.09 53.95 -39.62
CA VAL A 360 -42.53 55.14 -40.27
C VAL A 360 -42.66 55.07 -41.84
N VAL A 361 -42.33 53.88 -42.40
CA VAL A 361 -42.45 53.64 -43.84
C VAL A 361 -43.88 53.83 -44.29
N ALA A 362 -44.89 53.26 -43.60
CA ALA A 362 -46.32 53.46 -43.94
C ALA A 362 -46.75 54.91 -43.87
N ARG A 363 -46.26 55.69 -42.89
CA ARG A 363 -46.53 57.16 -42.84
C ARG A 363 -45.89 57.89 -43.99
N LEU A 364 -44.67 57.54 -44.38
CA LEU A 364 -44.01 58.17 -45.53
C LEU A 364 -44.76 57.88 -46.85
N GLU A 365 -45.24 56.64 -47.01
CA GLU A 365 -46.05 56.26 -48.15
C GLU A 365 -47.41 57.07 -48.21
N GLU A 366 -48.07 57.22 -47.07
CA GLU A 366 -49.29 58.03 -46.95
C GLU A 366 -49.00 59.49 -47.24
N GLN A 367 -47.91 60.06 -46.68
CA GLN A 367 -47.52 61.45 -47.01
C GLN A 367 -47.21 61.66 -48.52
N ALA A 368 -46.50 60.68 -49.12
CA ALA A 368 -46.18 60.69 -50.53
C ALA A 368 -47.47 60.69 -51.38
N ALA A 369 -48.47 59.87 -51.01
CA ALA A 369 -49.78 59.85 -51.67
C ALA A 369 -50.55 61.17 -51.51
N GLN A 370 -50.49 61.78 -50.31
CA GLN A 370 -51.10 63.11 -50.07
C GLN A 370 -50.43 64.19 -50.92
N ILE A 371 -49.09 64.21 -51.01
CA ILE A 371 -48.34 65.16 -51.84
C ILE A 371 -48.73 65.01 -53.33
N GLN A 372 -48.82 63.74 -53.80
CA GLN A 372 -49.25 63.47 -55.17
C GLN A 372 -50.71 64.04 -55.47
N LYS A 373 -51.59 63.81 -54.48
CA LYS A 373 -52.97 64.31 -54.60
C LYS A 373 -53.04 65.82 -54.60
N VAL A 374 -52.29 66.49 -53.75
CA VAL A 374 -52.19 67.97 -53.73
C VAL A 374 -51.55 68.51 -55.03
N SER A 375 -50.51 67.87 -55.54
CA SER A 375 -49.87 68.22 -56.81
C SER A 375 -50.81 68.09 -58.00
N ALA A 376 -51.64 67.03 -58.02
CA ALA A 376 -52.66 66.86 -59.07
C ALA A 376 -53.80 67.93 -59.00
N GLN A 377 -54.21 68.31 -57.78
CA GLN A 377 -55.17 69.39 -57.56
C GLN A 377 -54.60 70.74 -57.98
N LEU A 378 -53.31 71.01 -57.67
CA LEU A 378 -52.68 72.27 -58.13
C LEU A 378 -52.59 72.35 -59.67
N ALA A 379 -52.24 71.21 -60.30
CA ALA A 379 -52.20 71.11 -61.74
C ALA A 379 -53.60 71.33 -62.41
N ALA A 380 -54.68 70.86 -61.74
CA ALA A 380 -56.04 71.02 -62.21
C ALA A 380 -56.62 72.45 -62.00
N THR A 381 -56.07 73.25 -61.08
CA THR A 381 -56.51 74.62 -60.75
C THR A 381 -55.64 75.69 -61.39
N SER A 382 -54.64 75.34 -62.19
CA SER A 382 -53.84 76.32 -62.94
C SER A 382 -54.62 76.80 -64.14
N PRO A 383 -54.96 78.15 -64.33
CA PRO A 383 -55.63 78.68 -65.50
C PRO A 383 -54.74 78.54 -66.73
N SER A 384 -55.30 78.04 -67.80
CA SER A 384 -54.66 77.98 -69.13
C SER A 384 -54.40 79.38 -69.63
N GLY A 385 -53.18 79.88 -69.57
CA GLY A 385 -52.82 81.14 -70.18
C GLY A 385 -51.41 81.61 -69.82
N GLY A 386 -50.50 81.55 -70.79
CA GLY A 386 -49.27 82.30 -70.82
C GLY A 386 -47.98 81.51 -70.58
N GLY A 387 -47.28 81.31 -71.68
CA GLY A 387 -46.00 80.58 -71.69
C GLY A 387 -44.93 81.19 -70.79
N LEU A 388 -44.35 80.36 -70.03
CA LEU A 388 -43.01 80.53 -69.48
C LEU A 388 -42.31 79.20 -69.59
N GLU A 389 -41.10 79.18 -70.18
CA GLU A 389 -40.28 78.02 -70.44
C GLU A 389 -40.05 77.22 -69.15
N ALA A 390 -40.43 75.95 -69.15
CA ALA A 390 -40.13 74.99 -68.05
C ALA A 390 -38.65 74.70 -68.04
N SER A 391 -37.94 75.31 -67.11
CA SER A 391 -36.58 74.83 -66.74
C SER A 391 -36.64 73.39 -66.36
N LYS A 392 -35.83 72.58 -67.02
CA LYS A 392 -35.68 71.15 -66.82
C LYS A 392 -35.16 70.88 -65.40
N PHE A 393 -36.05 70.57 -64.47
CA PHE A 393 -35.65 69.84 -63.26
C PHE A 393 -35.52 68.35 -63.61
N ALA A 394 -34.25 67.92 -63.63
CA ALA A 394 -33.94 66.51 -63.86
C ALA A 394 -34.54 65.68 -62.74
N THR A 395 -35.53 64.86 -63.09
CA THR A 395 -36.00 63.79 -62.22
C THR A 395 -34.85 62.77 -62.05
N GLY A 396 -34.15 62.82 -60.92
CA GLY A 396 -33.18 61.82 -60.56
C GLY A 396 -33.86 60.47 -60.35
N ARG A 397 -33.68 59.58 -61.32
CA ARG A 397 -34.08 58.19 -61.21
C ARG A 397 -33.26 57.59 -60.05
N ILE A 398 -33.91 57.29 -58.93
CA ILE A 398 -33.34 56.40 -57.91
C ILE A 398 -33.20 55.03 -58.56
N ARG A 399 -31.96 54.65 -58.91
CA ARG A 399 -31.64 53.28 -59.32
C ARG A 399 -31.75 52.41 -58.08
N ARG A 400 -32.73 51.50 -58.02
CA ARG A 400 -32.71 50.30 -57.18
C ARG A 400 -31.62 49.42 -57.75
N GLY A 401 -30.61 49.11 -56.92
CA GLY A 401 -29.61 48.08 -57.24
C GLY A 401 -28.19 48.53 -56.88
N GLY A 402 -27.86 48.61 -55.60
CA GLY A 402 -26.52 48.46 -55.11
C GLY A 402 -26.43 47.12 -54.38
N PRO A 403 -25.35 46.37 -54.52
CA PRO A 403 -25.23 45.08 -53.86
C PRO A 403 -25.16 45.27 -52.33
N SER A 404 -25.85 44.36 -51.61
CA SER A 404 -25.78 44.26 -50.15
C SER A 404 -24.34 44.18 -49.69
N PRO A 405 -23.92 44.88 -48.62
CA PRO A 405 -22.62 44.69 -48.06
C PRO A 405 -22.48 43.22 -47.48
N GLN A 406 -21.56 42.47 -48.06
CA GLN A 406 -21.13 41.20 -47.48
C GLN A 406 -20.37 41.52 -46.21
N ILE A 407 -20.89 41.06 -45.07
CA ILE A 407 -20.15 41.02 -43.82
C ILE A 407 -19.14 39.87 -43.93
N VAL A 408 -17.88 40.19 -44.14
CA VAL A 408 -16.77 39.24 -44.02
C VAL A 408 -16.54 39.00 -42.52
N LEU A 409 -16.96 37.84 -42.02
CA LEU A 409 -16.56 37.36 -40.74
C LEU A 409 -15.08 36.91 -40.85
N ASN A 410 -14.15 37.72 -40.35
CA ASN A 410 -12.79 37.31 -40.09
C ASN A 410 -12.80 36.41 -38.86
N ASN A 411 -12.67 35.09 -39.04
CA ASN A 411 -12.22 34.16 -38.01
C ASN A 411 -10.72 34.39 -37.79
N GLN A 412 -10.34 34.88 -36.62
CA GLN A 412 -9.05 34.64 -35.98
C GLN A 412 -9.31 34.01 -34.59
#